data_7e619d9d5dca246df0df43bcd9f97200
#
_entry.id   7e619d9d5dca246df0df43bcd9f97200
#
_cell.length_a   1.000
_cell.length_b   1.000
_cell.length_c   1.000
_cell.angle_alpha   90.00
_cell.angle_beta   90.00
_cell.angle_gamma   90.00
#
_symmetry.space_group_name_H-M   'P 1'
#
loop_
_entity.id
_entity.type
_entity.pdbx_description
1 polymer ?
#
loop_
_entity_poly.entity_id
_entity_poly.type
_entity_poly.pdbx_seq_one_letter_code
_entity_poly.pdbx_strand_id
1 'polypeptide(L)' 'MNKKLFKAIEVAEYLNVCKSQVYNLVKQGSIPKPIKLGKRGSAWLVSDIDAWLESKIEERDTEVANDYTYR' A
#
# COMPACT_ATOMS: atom_id res chain seq x y z
N MET A 1 20.92 -2.28 -0.59
CA MET A 1 20.50 -1.00 -0.77
C MET A 1 19.05 -0.83 -0.66
N ASN A 2 18.64 0.22 -0.11
CA ASN A 2 17.23 0.45 0.10
C ASN A 2 16.58 1.02 -1.11
N LYS A 3 15.43 0.50 -1.48
CA LYS A 3 14.67 1.09 -2.53
C LYS A 3 13.84 2.21 -1.95
N LYS A 4 13.77 3.31 -2.64
CA LYS A 4 12.92 4.39 -2.22
C LYS A 4 11.60 4.40 -2.93
N LEU A 5 11.51 3.71 -4.05
CA LEU A 5 10.30 3.68 -4.86
C LEU A 5 9.92 2.25 -5.20
N PHE A 6 8.64 2.00 -5.24
CA PHE A 6 8.10 0.71 -5.65
C PHE A 6 7.26 0.90 -6.89
N LYS A 7 7.39 0.00 -7.83
CA LYS A 7 6.42 -0.08 -8.93
C LYS A 7 5.19 -0.83 -8.45
N ALA A 8 4.13 -0.80 -9.23
CA ALA A 8 2.88 -1.43 -8.84
C ALA A 8 3.06 -2.89 -8.45
N ILE A 9 3.84 -3.64 -9.24
CA ILE A 9 4.05 -5.03 -8.92
C ILE A 9 4.82 -5.18 -7.60
N GLU A 10 5.71 -4.28 -7.32
CA GLU A 10 6.48 -4.33 -6.08
C GLU A 10 5.61 -3.98 -4.89
N VAL A 11 4.70 -3.02 -5.05
CA VAL A 11 3.75 -2.71 -3.98
C VAL A 11 2.88 -3.93 -3.70
N ALA A 12 2.42 -4.57 -4.76
CA ALA A 12 1.59 -5.76 -4.62
C ALA A 12 2.32 -6.85 -3.85
N GLU A 13 3.56 -7.07 -4.18
CA GLU A 13 4.35 -8.08 -3.49
C GLU A 13 4.61 -7.69 -2.04
N TYR A 14 4.90 -6.43 -1.82
CA TYR A 14 5.19 -5.94 -0.48
C TYR A 14 3.97 -6.07 0.42
N LEU A 15 2.79 -5.80 -0.10
CA LEU A 15 1.56 -5.89 0.67
C LEU A 15 0.91 -7.26 0.56
N ASN A 16 1.46 -8.12 -0.26
CA ASN A 16 0.97 -9.48 -0.44
C ASN A 16 -0.46 -9.48 -0.98
N VAL A 17 -0.70 -8.66 -1.96
CA VAL A 17 -2.00 -8.58 -2.63
C VAL A 17 -1.77 -8.63 -4.13
N CYS A 18 -2.82 -8.69 -4.90
CA CYS A 18 -2.65 -8.68 -6.35
C CYS A 18 -2.55 -7.25 -6.84
N LYS A 19 -2.04 -7.10 -8.03
CA LYS A 19 -1.81 -5.80 -8.62
C LYS A 19 -3.10 -5.01 -8.78
N SER A 20 -4.18 -5.68 -9.14
CA SER A 20 -5.47 -5.01 -9.25
C SER A 20 -5.90 -4.42 -7.93
N GLN A 21 -5.59 -5.09 -6.85
CA GLN A 21 -5.94 -4.59 -5.53
C GLN A 21 -5.20 -3.30 -5.20
N VAL A 22 -3.96 -3.19 -5.65
CA VAL A 22 -3.19 -1.97 -5.46
C VAL A 22 -3.92 -0.79 -6.12
N TYR A 23 -4.37 -0.98 -7.35
CA TYR A 23 -5.07 0.09 -8.04
C TYR A 23 -6.41 0.41 -7.40
N ASN A 24 -7.09 -0.60 -6.88
CA ASN A 24 -8.32 -0.37 -6.16
C ASN A 24 -8.09 0.46 -4.90
N LEU A 25 -7.02 0.18 -4.19
CA LEU A 25 -6.69 0.94 -2.99
C LEU A 25 -6.38 2.40 -3.33
N VAL A 26 -5.75 2.63 -4.45
CA VAL A 26 -5.51 3.99 -4.91
C VAL A 26 -6.83 4.68 -5.23
N LYS A 27 -7.72 4.00 -5.92
CA LYS A 27 -9.00 4.57 -6.25
C LYS A 27 -9.82 4.91 -5.04
N GLN A 28 -9.74 4.11 -4.03
CA GLN A 28 -10.46 4.36 -2.79
C GLN A 28 -9.85 5.45 -1.95
N GLY A 29 -8.68 5.90 -2.31
CA GLY A 29 -7.99 6.91 -1.54
C GLY A 29 -7.22 6.37 -0.35
N SER A 30 -7.09 5.04 -0.28
CA SER A 30 -6.35 4.44 0.83
C SER A 30 -4.85 4.62 0.67
N ILE A 31 -4.36 4.39 -0.53
CA ILE A 31 -2.96 4.56 -0.83
C ILE A 31 -2.81 5.82 -1.68
N PRO A 32 -1.79 6.61 -1.46
CA PRO A 32 -1.61 7.83 -2.26
C PRO A 32 -1.41 7.51 -3.72
N LYS A 33 -1.67 8.47 -4.55
CA LYS A 33 -1.47 8.30 -5.98
C LYS A 33 0.00 8.14 -6.27
N PRO A 34 0.35 7.38 -7.31
CA PRO A 34 1.75 7.19 -7.64
C PRO A 34 2.38 8.47 -8.18
N ILE A 35 3.67 8.55 -8.05
CA ILE A 35 4.43 9.63 -8.62
C ILE A 35 4.73 9.27 -10.07
N LYS A 36 4.52 10.21 -10.95
CA LYS A 36 4.81 9.95 -12.36
C LYS A 36 6.27 10.20 -12.64
N LEU A 37 6.91 9.22 -13.26
CA LEU A 37 8.32 9.33 -13.54
C LEU A 37 8.56 9.37 -15.04
N GLY A 38 7.80 10.14 -15.74
CA GLY A 38 7.96 10.23 -17.16
C GLY A 38 6.69 9.80 -17.83
N LYS A 39 6.77 9.43 -19.09
CA LYS A 39 5.58 9.14 -19.83
C LYS A 39 4.89 7.88 -19.39
N ARG A 40 5.65 6.88 -19.02
CA ARG A 40 5.07 5.63 -18.68
C ARG A 40 5.36 5.19 -17.31
N GLY A 41 6.30 5.77 -16.65
CA GLY A 41 6.72 5.32 -15.36
C GLY A 41 5.86 5.87 -14.26
N SER A 42 5.48 5.06 -13.33
CA SER A 42 4.87 5.54 -12.09
C SER A 42 5.34 4.66 -10.97
N ALA A 43 5.45 5.23 -9.80
CA ALA A 43 5.95 4.50 -8.65
C ALA A 43 5.43 5.16 -7.40
N TRP A 44 5.46 4.41 -6.31
CA TRP A 44 5.05 4.93 -5.01
C TRP A 44 6.27 5.06 -4.13
N LEU A 45 6.30 6.06 -3.29
CA LEU A 45 7.37 6.14 -2.29
C LEU A 45 7.16 5.03 -1.28
N VAL A 46 8.23 4.35 -0.95
CA VAL A 46 8.18 3.29 0.06
C VAL A 46 7.67 3.86 1.38
N SER A 47 8.10 5.08 1.71
CA SER A 47 7.66 5.69 2.96
C SER A 47 6.16 5.95 2.99
N ASP A 48 5.57 6.25 1.84
CA ASP A 48 4.12 6.44 1.78
C ASP A 48 3.38 5.12 2.03
N ILE A 49 3.90 4.05 1.45
CA ILE A 49 3.30 2.73 1.63
C ILE A 49 3.44 2.30 3.09
N ASP A 50 4.58 2.53 3.66
CA ASP A 50 4.82 2.19 5.07
C ASP A 50 3.91 2.99 5.99
N ALA A 51 3.70 4.25 5.70
CA ALA A 51 2.81 5.07 6.52
C ALA A 51 1.38 4.57 6.46
N TRP A 52 0.94 4.18 5.26
CA TRP A 52 -0.39 3.62 5.12
C TRP A 52 -0.51 2.30 5.91
N LEU A 53 0.52 1.49 5.82
CA LEU A 53 0.50 0.21 6.51
C LEU A 53 0.46 0.42 8.02
N GLU A 54 1.21 1.39 8.51
CA GLU A 54 1.19 1.68 9.94
C GLU A 54 -0.16 2.17 10.39
N SER A 55 -0.84 2.96 9.58
CA SER A 55 -2.16 3.40 9.96
C SER A 55 -3.14 2.23 10.01
N LYS A 56 -2.95 1.24 9.14
CA LYS A 56 -3.79 0.05 9.18
C LYS A 56 -3.54 -0.79 10.43
N ILE A 57 -2.31 -0.86 10.83
CA ILE A 57 -1.96 -1.56 12.06
C ILE A 57 -2.59 -0.87 13.25
N GLU A 58 -2.56 0.44 13.28
CA GLU A 58 -3.18 1.19 14.35
C GLU A 58 -4.68 1.00 14.38
N GLU A 59 -5.31 0.96 13.23
CA GLU A 59 -6.74 0.71 13.16
C GLU A 59 -7.08 -0.65 13.75
N ARG A 60 -6.28 -1.66 13.42
CA ARG A 60 -6.51 -2.98 13.94
C ARG A 60 -6.39 -3.00 15.45
N ASP A 61 -5.36 -2.35 15.95
CA ASP A 61 -5.13 -2.32 17.39
C ASP A 61 -6.24 -1.59 18.11
N THR A 62 -6.77 -0.55 17.52
CA THR A 62 -7.83 0.21 18.12
C THR A 62 -9.13 -0.56 18.12
N GLU A 63 -9.39 -1.31 17.09
CA GLU A 63 -10.61 -1.98 17.00
C GLU A 63 -10.70 -3.21 17.74
N VAL A 64 -9.82 -3.54 18.31
CA VAL A 64 -9.94 -4.56 19.10
C VAL A 64 -10.46 -5.71 18.67
N ALA A 65 -10.33 -6.25 18.86
CA ALA A 65 -10.75 -7.28 18.87
C ALA A 65 -11.62 -7.83 18.12
N ASN A 66 -11.96 -7.63 17.48
CA ASN A 66 -12.92 -8.10 16.89
C ASN A 66 -12.58 -9.09 16.07
N ASP A 67 -12.27 -9.41 15.97
CA ASP A 67 -12.12 -10.16 15.42
C ASP A 67 -11.57 -10.72 14.61
N TYR A 68 -11.20 -11.10 14.32
CA TYR A 68 -10.57 -11.59 13.64
C TYR A 68 -10.55 -12.71 13.33
N THR A 69 -10.81 -12.94 13.05
CA THR A 69 -10.86 -13.81 12.80
C THR A 69 -10.50 -14.32 11.89
N TYR A 70 -10.33 -14.56 11.38
CA TYR A 70 -10.07 -14.92 10.57
C TYR A 70 -9.75 -15.65 10.01
N ARG A 71 -9.67 -15.83 9.54
CA ARG A 71 -9.39 -16.35 8.98
C ARG A 71 -9.13 -16.73 8.65
#